data_c0b8b2be1a9e34aa581692b169d8a240
#
_entry.id   c0b8b2be1a9e34aa581692b169d8a240
#
_cell.length_a   1.000
_cell.length_b   1.000
_cell.length_c   1.000
_cell.angle_alpha   90.00
_cell.angle_beta   90.00
_cell.angle_gamma   90.00
#
_symmetry.space_group_name_H-M   'P 1'
#
loop_
_entity.id
_entity.type
_entity.pdbx_description
1 polymer ?
#
loop_
_entity_poly.entity_id
_entity_poly.type
_entity_poly.pdbx_seq_one_letter_code
_entity_poly.pdbx_strand_id
1 'polypeptide(L)'
;MSEQFFNSFSSQYKTPFGAVPQGQQVTLNLTVPEQYGYVDPHLVLWRDGQPRQYIRMTFTHQTPQVNHFTIQFEAGEPGLYFYYFDLYTDFRRIHRCPNGGGYLTWVEGPSWQLTVYEKDFITPACLKGGVFYQIFPDRFCEGVKNKPMPFAGRVYRENKHGEPYFWPNETGGYLNMDYFGGDFEGIRQKLPYLESLGVTYLYLNPIFEAHSNHRYNTADYLRADPLLGTNEEFSALCAEAREHGIRIILDGVFSHTGSD
;
A
#
# COMPACT_ATOMS: atom_id res chain seq x y z
N MET A 1 -11.20 0.37 -31.67
CA MET A 1 -11.24 -0.29 -30.33
C MET A 1 -9.82 -0.77 -30.08
N SER A 2 -9.22 -0.45 -28.94
CA SER A 2 -7.89 -0.95 -28.59
C SER A 2 -7.97 -2.46 -28.46
N GLU A 3 -7.05 -3.18 -29.09
CA GLU A 3 -6.96 -4.63 -28.99
C GLU A 3 -6.70 -5.03 -27.54
N GLN A 4 -7.59 -5.82 -26.96
CA GLN A 4 -7.47 -6.28 -25.58
C GLN A 4 -7.04 -7.75 -25.59
N PHE A 5 -5.76 -8.02 -25.36
CA PHE A 5 -5.22 -9.37 -25.26
C PHE A 5 -5.51 -10.03 -23.92
N PHE A 6 -5.34 -9.25 -22.85
CA PHE A 6 -5.43 -9.69 -21.46
C PHE A 6 -5.67 -8.48 -20.56
N ASN A 7 -6.33 -8.68 -19.42
CA ASN A 7 -6.42 -7.68 -18.38
C ASN A 7 -6.51 -8.33 -16.99
N SER A 8 -5.48 -8.15 -16.17
CA SER A 8 -5.40 -8.75 -14.85
C SER A 8 -6.45 -8.24 -13.85
N PHE A 9 -7.11 -7.11 -14.15
CA PHE A 9 -8.19 -6.53 -13.34
C PHE A 9 -9.59 -7.02 -13.73
N SER A 10 -9.69 -7.85 -14.76
CA SER A 10 -10.96 -8.42 -15.21
C SER A 10 -11.02 -9.92 -14.88
N SER A 11 -12.10 -10.33 -14.22
CA SER A 11 -12.37 -11.74 -13.93
C SER A 11 -12.57 -12.61 -15.18
N GLN A 12 -12.86 -11.99 -16.32
CA GLN A 12 -12.88 -12.67 -17.63
C GLN A 12 -11.51 -13.24 -17.98
N TYR A 13 -10.43 -12.54 -17.59
CA TYR A 13 -9.06 -12.92 -17.97
C TYR A 13 -8.28 -13.58 -16.86
N LYS A 14 -8.58 -13.26 -15.60
CA LYS A 14 -7.87 -13.83 -14.45
C LYS A 14 -8.83 -14.18 -13.30
N THR A 15 -8.83 -15.44 -12.92
CA THR A 15 -9.62 -15.96 -11.79
C THR A 15 -8.77 -16.91 -10.95
N PRO A 16 -8.71 -16.75 -9.60
CA PRO A 16 -9.30 -15.66 -8.80
C PRO A 16 -8.64 -14.31 -9.03
N PHE A 17 -9.33 -13.25 -8.64
CA PHE A 17 -8.76 -11.89 -8.63
C PHE A 17 -7.76 -11.73 -7.46
N GLY A 18 -6.71 -10.91 -7.67
CA GLY A 18 -5.75 -10.57 -6.61
C GLY A 18 -4.76 -11.68 -6.26
N ALA A 19 -4.31 -11.69 -5.00
CA ALA A 19 -3.45 -12.72 -4.43
C ALA A 19 -4.24 -14.03 -4.18
N VAL A 20 -3.53 -15.15 -4.17
CA VAL A 20 -4.14 -16.47 -4.00
C VAL A 20 -3.42 -17.27 -2.92
N PRO A 21 -4.12 -18.17 -2.18
CA PRO A 21 -3.44 -19.09 -1.29
C PRO A 21 -2.68 -20.16 -2.06
N GLN A 22 -1.65 -20.72 -1.46
CA GLN A 22 -0.97 -21.91 -1.95
C GLN A 22 -1.96 -23.05 -2.22
N GLY A 23 -1.80 -23.74 -3.34
CA GLY A 23 -2.68 -24.83 -3.78
C GLY A 23 -3.96 -24.38 -4.50
N GLN A 24 -4.21 -23.06 -4.61
CA GLN A 24 -5.35 -22.52 -5.34
C GLN A 24 -5.21 -22.71 -6.84
N GLN A 25 -6.27 -23.19 -7.49
CA GLN A 25 -6.34 -23.20 -8.96
C GLN A 25 -6.48 -21.77 -9.49
N VAL A 26 -5.60 -21.40 -10.42
CA VAL A 26 -5.59 -20.11 -11.11
C VAL A 26 -5.91 -20.35 -12.58
N THR A 27 -6.87 -19.60 -13.09
CA THR A 27 -7.22 -19.61 -14.53
C THR A 27 -6.79 -18.28 -15.14
N LEU A 28 -6.07 -18.35 -16.26
CA LEU A 28 -5.76 -17.20 -17.10
C LEU A 28 -6.31 -17.46 -18.51
N ASN A 29 -7.01 -16.45 -19.04
CA ASN A 29 -7.55 -16.47 -20.39
C ASN A 29 -6.84 -15.40 -21.22
N LEU A 30 -6.49 -15.74 -22.46
CA LEU A 30 -5.84 -14.87 -23.41
C LEU A 30 -6.69 -14.76 -24.68
N THR A 31 -6.82 -13.56 -25.22
CA THR A 31 -7.45 -13.34 -26.52
C THR A 31 -6.41 -12.84 -27.51
N VAL A 32 -6.38 -13.42 -28.69
CA VAL A 32 -5.44 -13.00 -29.75
C VAL A 32 -6.22 -12.77 -31.06
N PRO A 33 -6.24 -11.55 -31.61
CA PRO A 33 -6.86 -11.26 -32.86
C PRO A 33 -6.30 -12.12 -34.02
N GLU A 34 -7.16 -12.59 -34.91
CA GLU A 34 -6.79 -13.43 -36.07
C GLU A 34 -5.77 -12.78 -37.01
N GLN A 35 -5.75 -11.45 -37.08
CA GLN A 35 -4.79 -10.73 -37.92
C GLN A 35 -3.33 -11.02 -37.59
N TYR A 36 -3.06 -11.57 -36.38
CA TYR A 36 -1.71 -12.03 -36.01
C TYR A 36 -1.35 -13.42 -36.51
N GLY A 37 -2.26 -14.06 -37.27
CA GLY A 37 -2.03 -15.37 -37.90
C GLY A 37 -1.96 -16.50 -36.87
N TYR A 38 -1.22 -17.56 -37.25
CA TYR A 38 -1.02 -18.69 -36.32
C TYR A 38 -0.20 -18.28 -35.09
N VAL A 39 -0.70 -18.66 -33.92
CA VAL A 39 -0.02 -18.48 -32.63
C VAL A 39 -0.12 -19.75 -31.80
N ASP A 40 0.89 -20.00 -30.98
CA ASP A 40 0.94 -21.11 -30.02
C ASP A 40 1.28 -20.53 -28.61
N PRO A 41 0.32 -19.88 -27.94
CA PRO A 41 0.59 -19.12 -26.74
C PRO A 41 1.05 -19.99 -25.58
N HIS A 42 2.08 -19.51 -24.89
CA HIS A 42 2.59 -20.07 -23.65
C HIS A 42 2.51 -19.03 -22.54
N LEU A 43 2.04 -19.43 -21.37
CA LEU A 43 2.26 -18.70 -20.14
C LEU A 43 3.72 -18.88 -19.74
N VAL A 44 4.46 -17.80 -19.63
CA VAL A 44 5.79 -17.79 -19.05
C VAL A 44 5.65 -17.36 -17.60
N LEU A 45 5.87 -18.29 -16.68
CA LEU A 45 5.64 -18.10 -15.23
C LEU A 45 6.93 -18.43 -14.46
N TRP A 46 7.27 -17.61 -13.47
CA TRP A 46 8.37 -17.90 -12.55
C TRP A 46 8.13 -17.28 -11.17
N ARG A 47 8.62 -17.94 -10.15
CA ARG A 47 8.74 -17.36 -8.81
C ARG A 47 10.01 -16.49 -8.77
N ASP A 48 9.98 -15.41 -7.99
CA ASP A 48 11.15 -14.53 -7.83
C ASP A 48 12.40 -15.33 -7.45
N GLY A 49 13.52 -15.08 -8.14
CA GLY A 49 14.76 -15.82 -7.97
C GLY A 49 14.78 -17.26 -8.56
N GLN A 50 13.72 -17.72 -9.23
CA GLN A 50 13.63 -19.05 -9.82
C GLN A 50 13.60 -19.01 -11.37
N PRO A 51 13.97 -20.12 -12.05
CA PRO A 51 13.89 -20.21 -13.51
C PRO A 51 12.48 -20.04 -14.05
N ARG A 52 12.39 -19.50 -15.26
CA ARG A 52 11.12 -19.38 -16.03
C ARG A 52 10.62 -20.76 -16.46
N GLN A 53 9.31 -20.98 -16.29
CA GLN A 53 8.58 -22.13 -16.81
C GLN A 53 7.73 -21.68 -17.99
N TYR A 54 7.68 -22.49 -19.05
CA TYR A 54 6.89 -22.23 -20.25
C TYR A 54 5.76 -23.26 -20.28
N ILE A 55 4.53 -22.81 -20.12
CA ILE A 55 3.36 -23.67 -20.02
C ILE A 55 2.42 -23.35 -21.18
N ARG A 56 2.23 -24.32 -22.08
CA ARG A 56 1.38 -24.13 -23.27
C ARG A 56 -0.06 -23.88 -22.87
N MET A 57 -0.69 -22.89 -23.50
CA MET A 57 -2.11 -22.59 -23.34
C MET A 57 -2.96 -23.45 -24.27
N THR A 58 -4.18 -23.74 -23.84
CA THR A 58 -5.15 -24.51 -24.65
C THR A 58 -6.04 -23.56 -25.44
N PHE A 59 -6.16 -23.79 -26.75
CA PHE A 59 -7.18 -23.14 -27.55
C PHE A 59 -8.57 -23.58 -27.09
N THR A 60 -9.49 -22.67 -26.89
CA THR A 60 -10.86 -22.99 -26.46
C THR A 60 -11.88 -22.86 -27.54
N HIS A 61 -11.91 -21.71 -28.18
CA HIS A 61 -12.85 -21.40 -29.28
C HIS A 61 -12.41 -20.15 -30.04
N GLN A 62 -13.09 -19.89 -31.12
CA GLN A 62 -12.93 -18.71 -31.94
C GLN A 62 -14.24 -17.92 -31.92
N THR A 63 -14.14 -16.62 -31.76
CA THR A 63 -15.21 -15.66 -32.06
C THR A 63 -14.83 -14.86 -33.31
N PRO A 64 -15.73 -14.09 -33.96
CA PRO A 64 -15.37 -13.32 -35.13
C PRO A 64 -14.10 -12.49 -34.91
N GLN A 65 -13.04 -12.81 -35.69
CA GLN A 65 -11.73 -12.15 -35.67
C GLN A 65 -10.87 -12.34 -34.43
N VAL A 66 -11.22 -13.21 -33.43
CA VAL A 66 -10.46 -13.40 -32.19
C VAL A 66 -10.37 -14.89 -31.82
N ASN A 67 -9.16 -15.35 -31.56
CA ASN A 67 -8.87 -16.66 -30.99
C ASN A 67 -8.79 -16.56 -29.43
N HIS A 68 -9.39 -17.52 -28.74
CA HIS A 68 -9.44 -17.60 -27.29
C HIS A 68 -8.61 -18.78 -26.79
N PHE A 69 -7.77 -18.50 -25.78
CA PHE A 69 -6.91 -19.50 -25.14
C PHE A 69 -7.09 -19.43 -23.63
N THR A 70 -6.90 -20.56 -22.96
CA THR A 70 -6.98 -20.69 -21.51
C THR A 70 -5.83 -21.51 -20.97
N ILE A 71 -5.47 -21.26 -19.73
CA ILE A 71 -4.61 -22.13 -18.94
C ILE A 71 -5.12 -22.17 -17.50
N GLN A 72 -5.05 -23.35 -16.90
CA GLN A 72 -5.24 -23.55 -15.47
C GLN A 72 -3.99 -24.14 -14.87
N PHE A 73 -3.57 -23.61 -13.74
CA PHE A 73 -2.43 -24.12 -12.99
C PHE A 73 -2.68 -23.94 -11.49
N GLU A 74 -2.02 -24.79 -10.71
CA GLU A 74 -2.06 -24.70 -9.25
C GLU A 74 -1.00 -23.71 -8.77
N ALA A 75 -1.40 -22.79 -7.87
CA ALA A 75 -0.47 -21.87 -7.21
C ALA A 75 0.50 -22.65 -6.32
N GLY A 76 1.78 -22.58 -6.63
CA GLY A 76 2.83 -23.34 -5.94
C GLY A 76 3.17 -22.77 -4.55
N GLU A 77 4.45 -22.83 -4.19
CA GLU A 77 4.97 -22.34 -2.90
C GLU A 77 4.69 -20.84 -2.71
N PRO A 78 4.47 -20.39 -1.46
CA PRO A 78 4.29 -18.98 -1.15
C PRO A 78 5.45 -18.10 -1.67
N GLY A 79 5.10 -16.95 -2.22
CA GLY A 79 6.08 -16.03 -2.77
C GLY A 79 5.51 -15.13 -3.84
N LEU A 80 6.38 -14.34 -4.43
CA LEU A 80 6.06 -13.45 -5.52
C LEU A 80 6.36 -14.15 -6.84
N TYR A 81 5.35 -14.28 -7.67
CA TYR A 81 5.45 -14.81 -9.01
C TYR A 81 5.29 -13.70 -10.02
N PHE A 82 5.96 -13.87 -11.16
CA PHE A 82 5.83 -13.01 -12.33
C PHE A 82 5.39 -13.82 -13.52
N TYR A 83 4.65 -13.20 -14.44
CA TYR A 83 4.24 -13.86 -15.66
C TYR A 83 4.03 -12.88 -16.81
N TYR A 84 4.16 -13.40 -18.03
CA TYR A 84 3.77 -12.80 -19.29
C TYR A 84 3.35 -13.90 -20.27
N PHE A 85 2.86 -13.56 -21.46
CA PHE A 85 2.52 -14.53 -22.47
C PHE A 85 3.49 -14.44 -23.65
N ASP A 86 4.05 -15.59 -24.06
CA ASP A 86 4.84 -15.73 -25.27
C ASP A 86 3.96 -16.38 -26.34
N LEU A 87 3.80 -15.75 -27.51
CA LEU A 87 2.98 -16.31 -28.57
C LEU A 87 3.71 -17.41 -29.36
N TYR A 88 4.97 -17.66 -29.01
CA TYR A 88 5.85 -18.68 -29.55
C TYR A 88 6.02 -18.64 -31.10
N THR A 89 5.72 -17.50 -31.69
CA THR A 89 5.87 -17.20 -33.11
C THR A 89 6.52 -15.82 -33.26
N ASP A 90 7.58 -15.72 -34.01
CA ASP A 90 8.26 -14.47 -34.39
C ASP A 90 8.67 -13.59 -33.20
N PHE A 91 9.01 -14.21 -32.04
CA PHE A 91 9.38 -13.52 -30.79
C PHE A 91 8.32 -12.56 -30.25
N ARG A 92 7.05 -12.71 -30.65
CA ARG A 92 5.94 -11.88 -30.16
C ARG A 92 5.54 -12.28 -28.74
N ARG A 93 5.38 -11.28 -27.90
CA ARG A 93 5.02 -11.43 -26.48
C ARG A 93 3.93 -10.45 -26.11
N ILE A 94 3.14 -10.80 -25.09
CA ILE A 94 2.18 -9.89 -24.48
C ILE A 94 2.70 -9.55 -23.10
N HIS A 95 3.06 -8.29 -22.89
CA HIS A 95 3.54 -7.73 -21.65
C HIS A 95 2.55 -6.75 -21.01
N ARG A 96 2.73 -6.45 -19.73
CA ARG A 96 1.81 -5.67 -18.90
C ARG A 96 1.87 -4.17 -19.19
N CYS A 97 0.70 -3.54 -19.40
CA CYS A 97 0.53 -2.08 -19.33
C CYS A 97 0.28 -1.62 -17.88
N PRO A 98 0.49 -0.32 -17.55
CA PRO A 98 0.19 0.23 -16.22
C PRO A 98 -1.25 0.02 -15.73
N ASN A 99 -2.24 0.00 -16.65
CA ASN A 99 -3.67 -0.23 -16.37
C ASN A 99 -4.05 -1.71 -16.20
N GLY A 100 -3.07 -2.62 -16.06
CA GLY A 100 -3.30 -4.06 -15.92
C GLY A 100 -3.59 -4.81 -17.21
N GLY A 101 -3.76 -4.10 -18.32
CA GLY A 101 -3.94 -4.67 -19.65
C GLY A 101 -2.65 -5.23 -20.25
N GLY A 102 -2.78 -5.90 -21.42
CA GLY A 102 -1.67 -6.45 -22.19
C GLY A 102 -1.41 -5.69 -23.50
N TYR A 103 -0.17 -5.58 -23.89
CA TYR A 103 0.24 -5.08 -25.20
C TYR A 103 1.21 -6.02 -25.89
N LEU A 104 1.12 -6.07 -27.21
CA LEU A 104 2.01 -6.88 -28.04
C LEU A 104 3.36 -6.19 -28.21
N THR A 105 4.43 -6.96 -28.09
CA THR A 105 5.81 -6.48 -28.29
C THR A 105 6.73 -7.61 -28.77
N TRP A 106 7.90 -7.25 -29.31
CA TRP A 106 8.97 -8.18 -29.72
C TRP A 106 10.17 -8.15 -28.77
N VAL A 107 10.09 -7.31 -27.74
CA VAL A 107 11.15 -7.14 -26.74
C VAL A 107 10.62 -7.43 -25.34
N GLU A 108 11.53 -7.65 -24.40
CA GLU A 108 11.18 -7.78 -22.99
C GLU A 108 10.46 -6.52 -22.48
N GLY A 109 9.46 -6.74 -21.66
CA GLY A 109 8.64 -5.69 -21.06
C GLY A 109 8.23 -6.01 -19.62
N PRO A 110 7.43 -5.13 -18.99
CA PRO A 110 6.92 -5.36 -17.63
C PRO A 110 6.06 -6.61 -17.56
N SER A 111 6.23 -7.40 -16.50
CA SER A 111 5.45 -8.61 -16.23
C SER A 111 4.29 -8.31 -15.28
N TRP A 112 3.23 -9.12 -15.32
CA TRP A 112 2.24 -9.17 -14.27
C TRP A 112 2.80 -9.87 -13.05
N GLN A 113 2.26 -9.56 -11.89
CA GLN A 113 2.57 -10.20 -10.62
C GLN A 113 1.41 -11.08 -10.15
N LEU A 114 1.72 -12.18 -9.52
CA LEU A 114 0.81 -13.02 -8.78
C LEU A 114 1.44 -13.30 -7.42
N THR A 115 0.83 -12.81 -6.36
CA THR A 115 1.24 -13.13 -4.99
C THR A 115 0.57 -14.42 -4.55
N VAL A 116 1.37 -15.41 -4.17
CA VAL A 116 0.91 -16.65 -3.53
C VAL A 116 1.25 -16.53 -2.04
N TYR A 117 0.24 -16.71 -1.18
CA TYR A 117 0.41 -16.65 0.27
C TYR A 117 0.18 -18.01 0.93
N GLU A 118 0.68 -18.16 2.15
CA GLU A 118 0.51 -19.37 2.96
C GLU A 118 -0.96 -19.81 3.00
N LYS A 119 -1.23 -21.08 2.75
CA LYS A 119 -2.60 -21.62 2.72
C LYS A 119 -3.39 -21.31 4.00
N ASP A 120 -2.71 -21.37 5.14
CA ASP A 120 -3.31 -21.16 6.45
C ASP A 120 -3.18 -19.72 6.97
N PHE A 121 -2.74 -18.77 6.09
CA PHE A 121 -2.68 -17.37 6.46
C PHE A 121 -4.06 -16.78 6.72
N ILE A 122 -4.25 -16.29 7.93
CA ILE A 122 -5.52 -15.70 8.36
C ILE A 122 -5.31 -14.23 8.68
N THR A 123 -5.96 -13.36 7.89
CA THR A 123 -6.08 -11.95 8.28
C THR A 123 -6.92 -11.85 9.56
N PRO A 124 -6.43 -11.16 10.63
CA PRO A 124 -7.19 -10.97 11.84
C PRO A 124 -8.61 -10.45 11.57
N ALA A 125 -9.61 -11.09 12.15
CA ALA A 125 -11.02 -10.77 11.90
C ALA A 125 -11.35 -9.29 12.24
N CYS A 126 -10.65 -8.73 13.23
CA CYS A 126 -10.84 -7.35 13.65
C CYS A 126 -10.45 -6.31 12.58
N LEU A 127 -9.61 -6.67 11.60
CA LEU A 127 -9.24 -5.77 10.50
C LEU A 127 -10.28 -5.77 9.37
N LYS A 128 -11.06 -6.85 9.25
CA LYS A 128 -12.02 -7.00 8.16
C LYS A 128 -13.23 -6.08 8.37
N GLY A 129 -13.46 -5.20 7.40
CA GLY A 129 -14.56 -4.22 7.48
C GLY A 129 -14.28 -3.02 8.40
N GLY A 130 -13.06 -2.89 8.93
CA GLY A 130 -12.67 -1.76 9.77
C GLY A 130 -12.52 -0.45 8.98
N VAL A 131 -12.79 0.66 9.65
CA VAL A 131 -12.54 2.01 9.15
C VAL A 131 -11.26 2.53 9.77
N PHE A 132 -10.27 2.82 8.92
CA PHE A 132 -8.99 3.39 9.31
C PHE A 132 -9.01 4.90 9.14
N TYR A 133 -8.66 5.64 10.17
CA TYR A 133 -8.53 7.08 10.14
C TYR A 133 -7.09 7.48 10.47
N GLN A 134 -6.42 8.12 9.52
CA GLN A 134 -5.04 8.59 9.72
C GLN A 134 -5.04 9.95 10.41
N ILE A 135 -4.19 10.10 11.42
CA ILE A 135 -3.98 11.35 12.15
C ILE A 135 -2.52 11.78 12.04
N PHE A 136 -2.30 13.02 11.62
CA PHE A 136 -1.07 13.75 11.84
C PHE A 136 -1.21 14.47 13.20
N PRO A 137 -0.61 13.97 14.30
CA PRO A 137 -0.97 14.39 15.67
C PRO A 137 -0.88 15.89 15.88
N ASP A 138 0.20 16.54 15.45
CA ASP A 138 0.40 17.98 15.62
C ASP A 138 -0.72 18.83 14.96
N ARG A 139 -1.37 18.31 13.92
CA ARG A 139 -2.36 19.03 13.09
C ARG A 139 -3.80 18.73 13.46
N PHE A 140 -4.06 17.78 14.37
CA PHE A 140 -5.40 17.25 14.59
C PHE A 140 -6.22 18.03 15.61
N CYS A 141 -5.77 18.04 16.87
CA CYS A 141 -6.47 18.73 17.94
C CYS A 141 -5.51 19.08 19.08
N GLU A 142 -5.51 20.35 19.51
CA GLU A 142 -4.78 20.82 20.68
C GLU A 142 -5.63 20.58 21.94
N GLY A 143 -5.21 19.69 22.81
CA GLY A 143 -5.87 19.41 24.09
C GLY A 143 -5.29 20.23 25.25
N VAL A 144 -3.95 20.31 25.30
CA VAL A 144 -3.22 21.09 26.31
C VAL A 144 -2.71 22.38 25.71
N LYS A 145 -3.16 23.50 26.23
CA LYS A 145 -2.75 24.84 25.81
C LYS A 145 -1.45 25.29 26.46
N ASN A 146 -0.73 26.18 25.80
CA ASN A 146 0.47 26.83 26.29
C ASN A 146 1.57 25.86 26.77
N LYS A 147 1.73 24.75 26.06
CA LYS A 147 2.85 23.82 26.29
C LYS A 147 4.19 24.55 26.08
N PRO A 148 5.18 24.37 26.95
CA PRO A 148 6.49 24.92 26.73
C PRO A 148 7.12 24.32 25.47
N MET A 149 7.82 25.12 24.70
CA MET A 149 8.58 24.64 23.55
C MET A 149 9.91 24.03 24.04
N PRO A 150 10.10 22.70 23.92
CA PRO A 150 11.25 22.01 24.54
C PRO A 150 12.58 22.29 23.86
N PHE A 151 12.56 22.74 22.60
CA PHE A 151 13.77 22.94 21.80
C PHE A 151 13.76 24.32 21.12
N ALA A 152 14.94 24.91 20.98
CA ALA A 152 15.13 26.17 20.28
C ALA A 152 14.79 26.01 18.77
N GLY A 153 14.29 27.09 18.17
CA GLY A 153 13.97 27.11 16.74
C GLY A 153 12.61 26.57 16.34
N ARG A 154 11.91 25.87 17.24
CA ARG A 154 10.52 25.45 17.02
C ARG A 154 9.56 26.60 17.33
N VAL A 155 8.52 26.75 16.52
CA VAL A 155 7.56 27.85 16.61
C VAL A 155 6.13 27.35 16.63
N TYR A 156 5.35 27.76 17.64
CA TYR A 156 3.90 27.54 17.61
C TYR A 156 3.22 28.51 16.65
N ARG A 157 2.29 27.96 15.87
CA ARG A 157 1.41 28.74 15.02
C ARG A 157 0.26 29.31 15.87
N GLU A 158 0.15 30.63 15.93
CA GLU A 158 -0.98 31.29 16.57
C GLU A 158 -2.28 31.03 15.82
N ASN A 159 -2.24 31.20 14.49
CA ASN A 159 -3.36 30.84 13.62
C ASN A 159 -3.38 29.35 13.34
N LYS A 160 -4.21 28.60 14.05
CA LYS A 160 -4.38 27.15 13.91
C LYS A 160 -5.02 26.73 12.58
N HIS A 161 -5.62 27.65 11.84
CA HIS A 161 -6.18 27.43 10.50
C HIS A 161 -5.32 28.02 9.39
N GLY A 162 -4.14 28.57 9.73
CA GLY A 162 -3.21 29.11 8.77
C GLY A 162 -2.43 28.05 8.00
N GLU A 163 -1.80 28.47 6.92
CA GLU A 163 -0.94 27.58 6.14
C GLU A 163 0.36 27.28 6.89
N PRO A 164 0.90 26.04 6.76
CA PRO A 164 2.25 25.72 7.22
C PRO A 164 3.32 26.62 6.59
N TYR A 165 4.50 26.69 7.21
CA TYR A 165 5.62 27.41 6.62
C TYR A 165 6.22 26.60 5.45
N PHE A 166 6.22 27.20 4.25
CA PHE A 166 6.78 26.60 3.04
C PHE A 166 8.11 27.25 2.61
N TRP A 167 8.69 28.09 3.44
CA TRP A 167 9.90 28.83 3.08
C TRP A 167 11.13 27.94 3.28
N PRO A 168 11.96 27.76 2.25
CA PRO A 168 13.24 27.11 2.43
C PRO A 168 14.16 27.97 3.31
N ASN A 169 15.03 27.33 4.07
CA ASN A 169 16.11 28.02 4.76
C ASN A 169 17.19 28.49 3.76
N GLU A 170 18.27 29.13 4.27
CA GLU A 170 19.36 29.67 3.44
C GLU A 170 20.05 28.60 2.56
N THR A 171 19.97 27.32 2.93
CA THR A 171 20.54 26.19 2.17
C THR A 171 19.51 25.51 1.26
N GLY A 172 18.29 26.03 1.15
CA GLY A 172 17.22 25.48 0.33
C GLY A 172 16.45 24.33 0.98
N GLY A 173 16.74 23.96 2.22
CA GLY A 173 16.03 22.92 2.97
C GLY A 173 14.81 23.46 3.71
N TYR A 174 13.80 22.61 3.92
CA TYR A 174 12.62 22.90 4.75
C TYR A 174 12.84 22.35 6.15
N LEU A 175 12.72 23.22 7.17
CA LEU A 175 13.01 22.82 8.55
C LEU A 175 11.86 22.07 9.22
N ASN A 176 10.61 22.24 8.76
CA ASN A 176 9.41 21.62 9.33
C ASN A 176 9.30 21.82 10.86
N MET A 177 9.55 23.06 11.32
CA MET A 177 9.65 23.40 12.74
C MET A 177 8.48 24.28 13.23
N ASP A 178 7.44 24.41 12.42
CA ASP A 178 6.20 25.08 12.77
C ASP A 178 5.18 24.06 13.31
N TYR A 179 4.65 24.32 14.50
CA TYR A 179 3.77 23.43 15.23
C TYR A 179 2.39 24.06 15.43
N PHE A 180 1.34 23.24 15.26
CA PHE A 180 -0.05 23.65 15.50
C PHE A 180 -0.53 23.21 16.88
N GLY A 181 0.24 22.39 17.57
CA GLY A 181 0.05 22.06 18.98
C GLY A 181 -0.90 20.92 19.26
N GLY A 182 -1.33 20.17 18.25
CA GLY A 182 -2.08 18.93 18.46
C GLY A 182 -1.30 17.93 19.30
N ASP A 183 -2.00 17.15 20.14
CA ASP A 183 -1.41 16.30 21.17
C ASP A 183 -2.28 15.08 21.51
N PHE A 184 -1.79 14.20 22.39
CA PHE A 184 -2.53 13.01 22.81
C PHE A 184 -3.83 13.35 23.51
N GLU A 185 -3.84 14.39 24.33
CA GLU A 185 -5.05 14.84 25.02
C GLU A 185 -6.11 15.34 24.03
N GLY A 186 -5.69 16.07 23.00
CA GLY A 186 -6.60 16.50 21.93
C GLY A 186 -7.19 15.33 21.15
N ILE A 187 -6.39 14.28 20.91
CA ILE A 187 -6.92 13.05 20.30
C ILE A 187 -7.93 12.38 21.22
N ARG A 188 -7.65 12.28 22.55
CA ARG A 188 -8.56 11.71 23.54
C ARG A 188 -9.90 12.43 23.53
N GLN A 189 -9.91 13.76 23.58
CA GLN A 189 -11.12 14.57 23.53
C GLN A 189 -11.96 14.35 22.25
N LYS A 190 -11.36 13.84 21.18
CA LYS A 190 -12.02 13.55 19.90
C LYS A 190 -12.41 12.08 19.72
N LEU A 191 -12.15 11.20 20.68
CA LEU A 191 -12.53 9.78 20.57
C LEU A 191 -14.04 9.58 20.35
N PRO A 192 -14.96 10.28 21.06
CA PRO A 192 -16.39 10.15 20.80
C PRO A 192 -16.80 10.59 19.39
N TYR A 193 -16.15 11.62 18.84
CA TYR A 193 -16.37 12.04 17.46
C TYR A 193 -15.89 10.97 16.46
N LEU A 194 -14.69 10.41 16.66
CA LEU A 194 -14.12 9.37 15.82
C LEU A 194 -14.98 8.10 15.85
N GLU A 195 -15.47 7.71 17.02
CA GLU A 195 -16.44 6.61 17.19
C GLU A 195 -17.71 6.88 16.40
N SER A 196 -18.27 8.10 16.47
CA SER A 196 -19.48 8.48 15.72
C SER A 196 -19.31 8.39 14.20
N LEU A 197 -18.10 8.46 13.69
CA LEU A 197 -17.75 8.24 12.28
C LEU A 197 -17.58 6.75 11.93
N GLY A 198 -17.70 5.85 12.90
CA GLY A 198 -17.46 4.41 12.71
C GLY A 198 -16.00 4.03 12.60
N VAL A 199 -15.08 4.88 13.06
CA VAL A 199 -13.63 4.60 13.06
C VAL A 199 -13.35 3.45 14.04
N THR A 200 -12.60 2.45 13.57
CA THR A 200 -12.17 1.29 14.37
C THR A 200 -10.65 1.23 14.53
N TYR A 201 -9.92 1.99 13.73
CA TYR A 201 -8.46 2.09 13.78
C TYR A 201 -8.00 3.53 13.58
N LEU A 202 -7.12 3.99 14.47
CA LEU A 202 -6.35 5.21 14.27
C LEU A 202 -4.93 4.85 13.84
N TYR A 203 -4.54 5.29 12.64
CA TYR A 203 -3.16 5.27 12.20
C TYR A 203 -2.53 6.62 12.56
N LEU A 204 -1.60 6.61 13.51
CA LEU A 204 -0.90 7.81 13.91
C LEU A 204 0.42 7.95 13.14
N ASN A 205 0.61 9.06 12.44
CA ASN A 205 1.93 9.46 11.97
C ASN A 205 2.91 9.46 13.14
N PRO A 206 4.24 9.41 12.91
CA PRO A 206 5.22 9.19 13.98
C PRO A 206 4.99 10.04 15.22
N ILE A 207 5.04 9.40 16.38
CA ILE A 207 4.80 10.04 17.69
C ILE A 207 6.07 10.17 18.53
N PHE A 208 7.15 9.54 18.12
CA PHE A 208 8.40 9.48 18.88
C PHE A 208 9.16 10.81 18.85
N GLU A 209 10.02 11.01 19.85
CA GLU A 209 10.85 12.21 19.96
C GLU A 209 11.65 12.44 18.69
N ALA A 210 11.53 13.64 18.12
CA ALA A 210 12.17 14.03 16.88
C ALA A 210 12.30 15.55 16.79
N HIS A 211 13.15 16.04 15.92
CA HIS A 211 13.37 17.49 15.76
C HIS A 211 12.27 18.19 14.94
N SER A 212 11.69 17.50 13.96
CA SER A 212 10.67 18.05 13.05
C SER A 212 9.24 17.80 13.52
N ASN A 213 8.30 18.59 13.01
CA ASN A 213 6.87 18.43 13.29
C ASN A 213 6.27 17.12 12.77
N HIS A 214 6.83 16.55 11.70
CA HIS A 214 6.37 15.27 11.13
C HIS A 214 6.97 14.04 11.81
N ARG A 215 8.07 14.19 12.56
CA ARG A 215 8.73 13.14 13.36
C ARG A 215 9.26 11.94 12.59
N TYR A 216 9.38 12.04 11.24
CA TYR A 216 10.01 11.00 10.45
C TYR A 216 11.53 10.93 10.64
N ASN A 217 12.15 11.94 11.23
CA ASN A 217 13.56 11.95 11.67
C ASN A 217 13.64 11.61 13.16
N THR A 218 13.19 10.41 13.55
CA THR A 218 13.14 9.96 14.95
C THR A 218 14.50 9.99 15.61
N ALA A 219 14.60 10.64 16.76
CA ALA A 219 15.80 10.71 17.60
C ALA A 219 15.78 9.62 18.69
N ASP A 220 14.62 9.36 19.31
CA ASP A 220 14.47 8.34 20.36
C ASP A 220 13.16 7.57 20.17
N TYR A 221 13.24 6.27 19.86
CA TYR A 221 12.08 5.38 19.69
C TYR A 221 11.44 4.92 21.01
N LEU A 222 12.05 5.19 22.15
CA LEU A 222 11.53 4.77 23.45
C LEU A 222 10.72 5.86 24.14
N ARG A 223 10.70 7.06 23.57
CA ARG A 223 10.05 8.25 24.15
C ARG A 223 9.08 8.89 23.17
N ALA A 224 7.88 9.20 23.66
CA ALA A 224 6.97 10.08 22.94
C ALA A 224 7.55 11.51 22.85
N ASP A 225 7.29 12.20 21.74
CA ASP A 225 7.68 13.61 21.60
C ASP A 225 6.99 14.46 22.68
N PRO A 226 7.75 15.26 23.44
CA PRO A 226 7.20 16.06 24.55
C PRO A 226 6.09 17.04 24.14
N LEU A 227 6.02 17.44 22.86
CA LEU A 227 4.94 18.27 22.36
C LEU A 227 3.62 17.51 22.16
N LEU A 228 3.69 16.18 22.04
CA LEU A 228 2.50 15.33 21.98
C LEU A 228 2.06 14.87 23.36
N GLY A 229 2.99 14.71 24.29
CA GLY A 229 2.74 14.23 25.64
C GLY A 229 3.80 13.24 26.11
N THR A 230 3.51 12.56 27.23
CA THR A 230 4.37 11.53 27.82
C THR A 230 4.00 10.13 27.35
N ASN A 231 4.85 9.14 27.64
CA ASN A 231 4.54 7.72 27.39
C ASN A 231 3.29 7.27 28.18
N GLU A 232 3.09 7.80 29.41
CA GLU A 232 1.94 7.51 30.25
C GLU A 232 0.65 8.08 29.65
N GLU A 233 0.70 9.30 29.12
CA GLU A 233 -0.43 9.93 28.42
C GLU A 233 -0.77 9.18 27.14
N PHE A 234 0.22 8.71 26.41
CA PHE A 234 -0.01 7.83 25.26
C PHE A 234 -0.65 6.49 25.66
N SER A 235 -0.18 5.90 26.77
CA SER A 235 -0.79 4.67 27.32
C SER A 235 -2.26 4.90 27.71
N ALA A 236 -2.57 6.05 28.32
CA ALA A 236 -3.93 6.42 28.67
C ALA A 236 -4.80 6.61 27.40
N LEU A 237 -4.28 7.26 26.36
CA LEU A 237 -4.96 7.36 25.07
C LEU A 237 -5.28 5.98 24.49
N CYS A 238 -4.33 5.04 24.52
CA CYS A 238 -4.56 3.68 24.04
C CYS A 238 -5.65 2.93 24.81
N ALA A 239 -5.70 3.13 26.14
CA ALA A 239 -6.70 2.51 27.01
C ALA A 239 -8.11 3.04 26.71
N GLU A 240 -8.25 4.36 26.64
CA GLU A 240 -9.53 5.03 26.38
C GLU A 240 -10.02 4.78 24.94
N ALA A 241 -9.12 4.80 23.94
CA ALA A 241 -9.47 4.44 22.56
C ALA A 241 -10.09 3.04 22.48
N ARG A 242 -9.57 2.10 23.28
CA ARG A 242 -10.10 0.73 23.34
C ARG A 242 -11.52 0.68 23.90
N GLU A 243 -11.85 1.53 24.87
CA GLU A 243 -13.22 1.65 25.41
C GLU A 243 -14.21 2.14 24.35
N HIS A 244 -13.76 2.98 23.42
CA HIS A 244 -14.49 3.42 22.23
C HIS A 244 -14.44 2.43 21.06
N GLY A 245 -13.93 1.21 21.25
CA GLY A 245 -13.77 0.22 20.17
C GLY A 245 -12.71 0.54 19.13
N ILE A 246 -11.86 1.53 19.42
CA ILE A 246 -10.82 2.02 18.50
C ILE A 246 -9.45 1.43 18.88
N ARG A 247 -8.71 0.93 17.91
CA ARG A 247 -7.34 0.44 18.07
C ARG A 247 -6.36 1.42 17.45
N ILE A 248 -5.15 1.50 18.01
CA ILE A 248 -4.11 2.39 17.51
C ILE A 248 -3.05 1.59 16.75
N ILE A 249 -2.64 2.13 15.61
CA ILE A 249 -1.51 1.67 14.81
C ILE A 249 -0.51 2.82 14.76
N LEU A 250 0.74 2.53 15.10
CA LEU A 250 1.83 3.51 15.04
C LEU A 250 2.61 3.40 13.73
N ASP A 251 2.98 4.55 13.21
CA ASP A 251 3.97 4.65 12.13
C ASP A 251 5.37 4.37 12.69
N GLY A 252 5.98 3.30 12.20
CA GLY A 252 7.32 2.88 12.61
C GLY A 252 8.37 3.21 11.54
N VAL A 253 9.14 4.26 11.75
CA VAL A 253 10.20 4.68 10.82
C VAL A 253 11.48 3.89 11.09
N PHE A 254 11.53 2.62 10.66
CA PHE A 254 12.66 1.74 10.95
C PHE A 254 13.77 1.74 9.90
N SER A 255 13.61 2.48 8.80
CA SER A 255 14.59 2.56 7.71
C SER A 255 15.75 3.51 7.98
N HIS A 256 15.58 4.48 8.89
CA HIS A 256 16.57 5.49 9.24
C HIS A 256 16.23 6.14 10.59
N THR A 257 17.17 6.90 11.13
CA THR A 257 17.02 7.76 12.32
C THR A 257 17.26 9.21 11.95
N GLY A 258 16.90 10.13 12.83
CA GLY A 258 17.36 11.51 12.77
C GLY A 258 18.88 11.63 12.92
N SER A 259 19.40 12.77 12.54
CA SER A 259 20.83 13.11 12.62
C SER A 259 21.16 14.15 13.70
N ASP A 260 20.23 14.44 14.57
CA ASP A 260 20.26 15.44 15.65
C ASP A 260 20.59 14.84 17.01
#